data_b71350e0a628c6f67130b1deca62d78c
#
_entry.id   b71350e0a628c6f67130b1deca62d78c
#
_cell.length_a   1.000
_cell.length_b   1.000
_cell.length_c   1.000
_cell.angle_alpha   90.00
_cell.angle_beta   90.00
_cell.angle_gamma   90.00
#
_symmetry.space_group_name_H-M   'P 1'
#
loop_
_entity.id
_entity.type
_entity.pdbx_description
1 polymer ?
#
loop_
_entity_poly.entity_id
_entity_poly.type
_entity_poly.pdbx_seq_one_letter_code
_entity_poly.pdbx_strand_id
1 'polypeptide(L)'
;MTVRRAWWIGGSVVTAVVLVWGLVQVVGVLGRSTESVAVTRSSTGVEELVVDLAGGSVEIRGTDRDELRVRGEVTSGLTTTSHREELEGSRFVVASACTGGPLSSFCEVDHVIEVPSDLSVVVRSSDTAVTLVGLDGRVDVETSEIMELQKLSGR
;
A
#
# COMPACT_ATOMS: atom_id res chain seq x y z
N MET A 1 33.59 7.11 -46.40
CA MET A 1 32.72 7.84 -45.46
C MET A 1 32.04 6.77 -44.62
N THR A 2 32.34 6.59 -43.26
CA THR A 2 31.08 6.20 -42.75
C THR A 2 31.07 5.44 -41.44
N VAL A 3 32.06 4.64 -41.11
CA VAL A 3 32.07 3.93 -39.82
C VAL A 3 32.22 4.91 -38.63
N ARG A 4 33.06 5.91 -38.81
CA ARG A 4 33.31 6.92 -37.75
C ARG A 4 32.09 7.79 -37.44
N ARG A 5 31.25 8.12 -38.48
CA ARG A 5 29.99 8.86 -38.26
C ARG A 5 28.92 8.00 -37.58
N ALA A 6 28.84 6.72 -37.94
CA ALA A 6 27.89 5.80 -37.32
C ALA A 6 28.18 5.62 -35.83
N TRP A 7 29.46 5.56 -35.42
CA TRP A 7 29.88 5.49 -34.02
C TRP A 7 29.52 6.75 -33.24
N TRP A 8 29.69 7.93 -33.85
CA TRP A 8 29.30 9.19 -33.17
C TRP A 8 27.78 9.31 -32.97
N ILE A 9 27.02 8.93 -33.96
CA ILE A 9 25.55 8.97 -33.92
C ILE A 9 25.05 7.92 -32.90
N GLY A 10 25.54 6.69 -32.94
CA GLY A 10 25.17 5.63 -31.99
C GLY A 10 25.52 5.99 -30.56
N GLY A 11 26.71 6.51 -30.32
CA GLY A 11 27.12 6.94 -28.99
C GLY A 11 26.27 8.09 -28.45
N SER A 12 25.95 9.08 -29.28
CA SER A 12 25.09 10.20 -28.87
C SER A 12 23.68 9.76 -28.49
N VAL A 13 23.08 8.83 -29.26
CA VAL A 13 21.74 8.30 -28.95
C VAL A 13 21.72 7.55 -27.64
N VAL A 14 22.70 6.66 -27.42
CA VAL A 14 22.79 5.92 -26.15
C VAL A 14 22.96 6.87 -24.96
N THR A 15 23.86 7.86 -25.08
CA THR A 15 24.07 8.86 -24.03
C THR A 15 22.78 9.65 -23.76
N ALA A 16 22.06 10.08 -24.80
CA ALA A 16 20.80 10.80 -24.64
C ALA A 16 19.74 9.95 -23.90
N VAL A 17 19.61 8.67 -24.26
CA VAL A 17 18.68 7.74 -23.60
C VAL A 17 19.04 7.56 -22.12
N VAL A 18 20.31 7.37 -21.81
CA VAL A 18 20.77 7.22 -20.42
C VAL A 18 20.53 8.49 -19.61
N LEU A 19 20.77 9.66 -20.19
CA LEU A 19 20.52 10.95 -19.52
C LEU A 19 19.03 11.19 -19.28
N VAL A 20 18.19 10.91 -20.26
CA VAL A 20 16.73 11.02 -20.10
C VAL A 20 16.22 10.06 -19.04
N TRP A 21 16.69 8.81 -19.06
CA TRP A 21 16.34 7.83 -18.04
C TRP A 21 16.80 8.25 -16.65
N GLY A 22 18.04 8.71 -16.52
CA GLY A 22 18.57 9.25 -15.25
C GLY A 22 17.78 10.45 -14.75
N LEU A 23 17.39 11.36 -15.63
CA LEU A 23 16.57 12.52 -15.27
C LEU A 23 15.20 12.11 -14.76
N VAL A 24 14.55 11.16 -15.42
CA VAL A 24 13.26 10.59 -14.96
C VAL A 24 13.37 10.00 -13.58
N GLN A 25 14.44 9.26 -13.28
CA GLN A 25 14.68 8.70 -11.96
C GLN A 25 14.87 9.81 -10.89
N VAL A 26 15.66 10.82 -11.20
CA VAL A 26 15.90 11.95 -10.29
C VAL A 26 14.60 12.71 -10.02
N VAL A 27 13.82 13.00 -11.05
CA VAL A 27 12.52 13.68 -10.89
C VAL A 27 11.55 12.81 -10.09
N GLY A 28 11.52 11.50 -10.32
CA GLY A 28 10.71 10.54 -9.54
C GLY A 28 11.05 10.53 -8.05
N VAL A 29 12.33 10.64 -7.72
CA VAL A 29 12.80 10.69 -6.33
C VAL A 29 12.52 12.06 -5.67
N LEU A 30 12.77 13.15 -6.37
CA LEU A 30 12.56 14.51 -5.85
C LEU A 30 11.08 14.89 -5.77
N GLY A 31 10.24 14.27 -6.58
CA GLY A 31 8.79 14.49 -6.61
C GLY A 31 8.02 13.63 -5.60
N ARG A 32 8.68 12.88 -4.73
CA ARG A 32 7.99 12.10 -3.70
C ARG A 32 7.33 13.03 -2.69
N SER A 33 6.06 12.82 -2.49
CA SER A 33 5.28 13.42 -1.40
C SER A 33 4.78 12.31 -0.48
N THR A 34 4.93 12.52 0.81
CA THR A 34 4.36 11.64 1.82
C THR A 34 3.14 12.34 2.41
N GLU A 35 2.01 11.70 2.32
CA GLU A 35 0.76 12.15 2.91
C GLU A 35 0.36 11.17 4.01
N SER A 36 0.13 11.71 5.22
CA SER A 36 -0.36 10.91 6.34
C SER A 36 -1.87 11.04 6.46
N VAL A 37 -2.56 9.93 6.43
CA VAL A 37 -4.01 9.84 6.67
C VAL A 37 -4.22 9.22 8.04
N ALA A 38 -5.04 9.83 8.88
CA ALA A 38 -5.41 9.28 10.17
C ALA A 38 -6.91 9.44 10.38
N VAL A 39 -7.61 8.33 10.48
CA VAL A 39 -9.05 8.29 10.75
C VAL A 39 -9.29 7.47 12.01
N THR A 40 -10.11 8.02 12.89
CA THR A 40 -10.58 7.30 14.09
C THR A 40 -12.09 7.28 14.07
N ARG A 41 -12.67 6.10 14.21
CA ARG A 41 -14.12 5.88 14.27
C ARG A 41 -14.49 4.98 15.43
N SER A 42 -15.71 5.11 15.93
CA SER A 42 -16.27 4.12 16.86
C SER A 42 -16.49 2.80 16.11
N SER A 43 -16.17 1.68 16.74
CA SER A 43 -16.47 0.34 16.23
C SER A 43 -17.94 -0.05 16.37
N THR A 44 -18.76 0.79 17.01
CA THR A 44 -20.19 0.50 17.25
C THR A 44 -20.93 0.22 15.94
N GLY A 45 -21.43 -1.00 15.80
CA GLY A 45 -22.15 -1.46 14.61
C GLY A 45 -21.26 -1.97 13.48
N VAL A 46 -19.94 -2.03 13.69
CA VAL A 46 -19.01 -2.67 12.76
C VAL A 46 -18.80 -4.12 13.21
N GLU A 47 -19.09 -5.06 12.36
CA GLU A 47 -18.91 -6.51 12.58
C GLU A 47 -17.74 -7.08 11.82
N GLU A 48 -17.35 -6.41 10.74
CA GLU A 48 -16.29 -6.89 9.84
C GLU A 48 -15.45 -5.73 9.32
N LEU A 49 -14.12 -5.89 9.37
CA LEU A 49 -13.17 -5.06 8.67
C LEU A 49 -12.77 -5.76 7.36
N VAL A 50 -12.91 -5.06 6.25
CA VAL A 50 -12.43 -5.52 4.93
C VAL A 50 -11.29 -4.61 4.49
N VAL A 51 -10.14 -5.17 4.24
CA VAL A 51 -8.94 -4.47 3.79
C VAL A 51 -8.58 -4.95 2.39
N ASP A 52 -8.61 -4.05 1.42
CA ASP A 52 -8.28 -4.33 0.01
C ASP A 52 -7.11 -3.44 -0.43
N LEU A 53 -5.93 -4.02 -0.54
CA LEU A 53 -4.70 -3.28 -0.78
C LEU A 53 -3.92 -3.84 -1.98
N ALA A 54 -3.40 -2.92 -2.77
CA ALA A 54 -2.48 -3.26 -3.85
C ALA A 54 -1.17 -2.45 -3.70
N GLY A 55 -0.13 -3.15 -3.22
CA GLY A 55 1.21 -2.61 -2.94
C GLY A 55 1.39 -2.03 -1.54
N GLY A 56 2.60 -2.16 -1.00
CA GLY A 56 2.99 -1.61 0.31
C GLY A 56 2.92 -2.59 1.47
N SER A 57 2.56 -2.10 2.67
CA SER A 57 2.43 -2.92 3.86
C SER A 57 1.16 -2.60 4.66
N VAL A 58 0.62 -3.61 5.35
CA VAL A 58 -0.45 -3.43 6.31
C VAL A 58 -0.16 -4.19 7.59
N GLU A 59 -0.26 -3.49 8.70
CA GLU A 59 -0.23 -4.06 10.02
C GLU A 59 -1.59 -3.87 10.71
N ILE A 60 -2.26 -4.98 11.06
CA ILE A 60 -3.54 -4.96 11.76
C ILE A 60 -3.32 -5.44 13.18
N ARG A 61 -3.66 -4.59 14.16
CA ARG A 61 -3.48 -4.85 15.58
C ARG A 61 -4.82 -4.92 16.29
N GLY A 62 -5.08 -6.05 16.95
CA GLY A 62 -6.17 -6.19 17.92
C GLY A 62 -5.89 -5.38 19.18
N THR A 63 -6.88 -4.65 19.65
CA THR A 63 -6.82 -3.84 20.88
C THR A 63 -8.06 -4.10 21.74
N ASP A 64 -7.96 -3.78 23.03
CA ASP A 64 -9.09 -3.85 23.97
C ASP A 64 -9.99 -2.60 23.90
N ARG A 65 -9.88 -1.79 22.84
CA ARG A 65 -10.64 -0.56 22.66
C ARG A 65 -11.79 -0.78 21.69
N ASP A 66 -12.92 -0.16 22.00
CA ASP A 66 -14.10 -0.12 21.11
C ASP A 66 -13.97 0.96 20.01
N GLU A 67 -12.76 1.14 19.50
CA GLU A 67 -12.44 2.13 18.48
C GLU A 67 -11.72 1.47 17.33
N LEU A 68 -12.07 1.87 16.13
CA LEU A 68 -11.41 1.52 14.90
C LEU A 68 -10.53 2.70 14.47
N ARG A 69 -9.24 2.46 14.38
CA ARG A 69 -8.28 3.51 14.09
C ARG A 69 -7.41 3.12 12.90
N VAL A 70 -7.53 3.86 11.83
CA VAL A 70 -6.75 3.68 10.61
C VAL A 70 -5.70 4.79 10.55
N ARG A 71 -4.45 4.42 10.40
CA ARG A 71 -3.36 5.32 10.08
C ARG A 71 -2.70 4.82 8.83
N GLY A 72 -2.62 5.69 7.83
CA GLY A 72 -1.95 5.40 6.58
C GLY A 72 -0.86 6.42 6.31
N GLU A 73 0.26 5.95 5.82
CA GLU A 73 1.30 6.77 5.23
C GLU A 73 1.39 6.41 3.74
N VAL A 74 1.08 7.36 2.91
CA VAL A 74 1.09 7.18 1.46
C VAL A 74 2.27 7.94 0.89
N THR A 75 3.26 7.21 0.42
CA THR A 75 4.38 7.78 -0.32
C THR A 75 4.09 7.65 -1.80
N SER A 76 3.78 8.75 -2.44
CA SER A 76 3.51 8.81 -3.88
C SER A 76 4.54 9.67 -4.60
N GLY A 77 4.97 9.20 -5.77
CA GLY A 77 5.77 9.99 -6.70
C GLY A 77 4.90 10.65 -7.78
N LEU A 78 5.12 10.28 -9.03
CA LEU A 78 4.35 10.76 -10.20
C LEU A 78 3.09 9.90 -10.47
N THR A 79 2.65 9.12 -9.52
CA THR A 79 1.51 8.19 -9.64
C THR A 79 0.32 8.69 -8.83
N THR A 80 -0.87 8.32 -9.27
CA THR A 80 -2.09 8.61 -8.55
C THR A 80 -2.39 7.47 -7.58
N THR A 81 -2.52 7.79 -6.30
CA THR A 81 -3.03 6.86 -5.29
C THR A 81 -4.53 7.04 -5.15
N SER A 82 -5.26 5.94 -5.08
CA SER A 82 -6.65 5.94 -4.65
C SER A 82 -6.71 5.40 -3.22
N HIS A 83 -7.30 6.18 -2.34
CA HIS A 83 -7.60 5.77 -0.97
C HIS A 83 -9.10 5.92 -0.74
N ARG A 84 -9.73 4.89 -0.22
CA ARG A 84 -11.16 4.86 0.07
C ARG A 84 -11.40 4.21 1.42
N GLU A 85 -12.15 4.90 2.25
CA GLU A 85 -12.65 4.38 3.50
C GLU A 85 -14.17 4.54 3.52
N GLU A 86 -14.88 3.46 3.62
CA GLU A 86 -16.33 3.45 3.55
C GLU A 86 -16.94 2.48 4.55
N LEU A 87 -18.08 2.87 5.11
CA LEU A 87 -18.89 2.00 5.94
C LEU A 87 -20.06 1.47 5.10
N GLU A 88 -20.02 0.20 4.76
CA GLU A 88 -21.04 -0.50 3.98
C GLU A 88 -21.89 -1.39 4.93
N GLY A 89 -22.95 -0.84 5.50
CA GLY A 89 -23.74 -1.54 6.51
C GLY A 89 -22.95 -1.77 7.80
N SER A 90 -22.67 -3.04 8.14
CA SER A 90 -21.82 -3.43 9.29
C SER A 90 -20.36 -3.72 8.89
N ARG A 91 -19.97 -3.45 7.64
CA ARG A 91 -18.61 -3.65 7.13
C ARG A 91 -17.89 -2.33 6.99
N PHE A 92 -16.71 -2.23 7.55
CA PHE A 92 -15.81 -1.12 7.30
C PHE A 92 -14.77 -1.53 6.25
N VAL A 93 -14.81 -0.85 5.12
CA VAL A 93 -13.94 -1.14 3.97
C VAL A 93 -12.83 -0.12 3.89
N VAL A 94 -11.59 -0.59 3.87
CA VAL A 94 -10.39 0.21 3.61
C VAL A 94 -9.78 -0.30 2.31
N ALA A 95 -9.79 0.51 1.29
CA ALA A 95 -9.20 0.15 0.00
C ALA A 95 -8.16 1.18 -0.41
N SER A 96 -6.99 0.71 -0.82
CA SER A 96 -5.92 1.56 -1.34
C SER A 96 -5.23 0.87 -2.51
N ALA A 97 -5.07 1.61 -3.59
CA ALA A 97 -4.36 1.12 -4.75
C ALA A 97 -3.46 2.19 -5.36
N CYS A 98 -2.29 1.78 -5.77
CA CYS A 98 -1.38 2.56 -6.57
C CYS A 98 -1.67 2.34 -8.05
N THR A 99 -2.30 3.33 -8.70
CA THR A 99 -2.57 3.29 -10.13
C THR A 99 -1.56 4.14 -10.89
N GLY A 100 -0.81 3.52 -11.77
CA GLY A 100 0.17 4.23 -12.57
C GLY A 100 0.96 3.27 -13.46
N GLY A 101 1.38 3.73 -14.63
CA GLY A 101 2.14 2.96 -15.60
C GLY A 101 3.53 2.53 -15.07
N PRO A 102 4.58 2.54 -15.90
CA PRO A 102 5.92 2.04 -15.54
C PRO A 102 6.61 2.79 -14.38
N LEU A 103 5.97 3.83 -13.82
CA LEU A 103 6.44 4.60 -12.67
C LEU A 103 5.70 4.23 -11.36
N SER A 104 4.82 3.22 -11.37
CA SER A 104 4.09 2.75 -10.16
C SER A 104 5.01 2.21 -9.07
N SER A 105 6.23 1.79 -9.41
CA SER A 105 7.25 1.35 -8.45
C SER A 105 7.69 2.40 -7.41
N PHE A 106 7.26 3.65 -7.57
CA PHE A 106 7.52 4.74 -6.60
C PHE A 106 6.33 5.03 -5.69
N CYS A 107 5.30 4.19 -5.71
CA CYS A 107 4.15 4.30 -4.82
C CYS A 107 4.23 3.19 -3.78
N GLU A 108 4.19 3.60 -2.53
CA GLU A 108 4.15 2.70 -1.37
C GLU A 108 3.08 3.20 -0.42
N VAL A 109 2.27 2.28 0.07
CA VAL A 109 1.17 2.58 0.98
C VAL A 109 1.34 1.72 2.23
N ASP A 110 1.66 2.38 3.35
CA ASP A 110 1.83 1.71 4.62
C ASP A 110 0.64 2.01 5.53
N HIS A 111 -0.06 0.97 5.96
CA HIS A 111 -1.19 1.08 6.86
C HIS A 111 -0.94 0.43 8.20
N VAL A 112 -1.32 1.12 9.27
CA VAL A 112 -1.47 0.55 10.60
C VAL A 112 -2.93 0.71 11.02
N ILE A 113 -3.61 -0.42 11.20
CA ILE A 113 -5.04 -0.48 11.53
C ILE A 113 -5.18 -1.09 12.92
N GLU A 114 -5.68 -0.31 13.87
CA GLU A 114 -6.02 -0.78 15.23
C GLU A 114 -7.54 -1.07 15.26
N VAL A 115 -7.91 -2.27 15.66
CA VAL A 115 -9.30 -2.74 15.73
C VAL A 115 -9.57 -3.44 17.07
N PRO A 116 -10.84 -3.56 17.48
CA PRO A 116 -11.19 -4.48 18.57
C PRO A 116 -10.67 -5.89 18.28
N SER A 117 -10.10 -6.55 19.28
CA SER A 117 -9.46 -7.86 19.09
C SER A 117 -10.42 -8.96 18.63
N ASP A 118 -11.71 -8.82 18.94
CA ASP A 118 -12.80 -9.76 18.60
C ASP A 118 -13.43 -9.50 17.21
N LEU A 119 -13.05 -8.42 16.54
CA LEU A 119 -13.59 -8.07 15.23
C LEU A 119 -13.18 -9.08 14.15
N SER A 120 -14.14 -9.38 13.26
CA SER A 120 -13.82 -10.19 12.06
C SER A 120 -13.01 -9.36 11.06
N VAL A 121 -11.93 -9.95 10.54
CA VAL A 121 -11.01 -9.27 9.62
C VAL A 121 -10.88 -10.07 8.34
N VAL A 122 -11.14 -9.42 7.21
CA VAL A 122 -10.91 -9.97 5.87
C VAL A 122 -9.88 -9.12 5.16
N VAL A 123 -8.77 -9.71 4.78
CA VAL A 123 -7.69 -9.03 4.05
C VAL A 123 -7.58 -9.60 2.65
N ARG A 124 -7.70 -8.76 1.66
CA ARG A 124 -7.40 -9.07 0.27
C ARG A 124 -6.24 -8.21 -0.17
N SER A 125 -5.16 -8.83 -0.55
CA SER A 125 -3.98 -8.06 -0.93
C SER A 125 -3.23 -8.68 -2.12
N SER A 126 -2.71 -7.80 -2.96
CA SER A 126 -1.77 -8.15 -4.02
C SER A 126 -0.50 -7.31 -3.85
N ASP A 127 0.67 -7.97 -3.87
CA ASP A 127 1.98 -7.32 -3.70
C ASP A 127 2.07 -6.48 -2.40
N THR A 128 1.46 -6.98 -1.30
CA THR A 128 1.38 -6.28 -0.01
C THR A 128 1.86 -7.21 1.10
N ALA A 129 2.77 -6.72 1.93
CA ALA A 129 3.15 -7.44 3.15
C ALA A 129 2.05 -7.27 4.22
N VAL A 130 1.54 -8.39 4.75
CA VAL A 130 0.46 -8.40 5.74
C VAL A 130 0.99 -8.89 7.07
N THR A 131 0.82 -8.09 8.12
CA THR A 131 1.16 -8.45 9.50
C THR A 131 -0.09 -8.35 10.37
N LEU A 132 -0.44 -9.43 11.07
CA LEU A 132 -1.60 -9.51 11.96
C LEU A 132 -1.14 -9.80 13.39
N VAL A 133 -1.58 -8.99 14.33
CA VAL A 133 -1.15 -9.08 15.74
C VAL A 133 -2.35 -8.97 16.69
N GLY A 134 -2.48 -9.93 17.61
CA GLY A 134 -3.41 -9.83 18.75
C GLY A 134 -4.89 -9.85 18.36
N LEU A 135 -5.24 -10.56 17.30
CA LEU A 135 -6.62 -10.77 16.88
C LEU A 135 -7.17 -12.08 17.45
N ASP A 136 -8.35 -12.01 18.05
CA ASP A 136 -9.12 -13.14 18.62
C ASP A 136 -10.35 -13.47 17.76
N GLY A 137 -10.77 -12.54 16.90
CA GLY A 137 -11.88 -12.69 15.98
C GLY A 137 -11.55 -13.61 14.79
N ARG A 138 -12.52 -13.75 13.89
CA ARG A 138 -12.31 -14.51 12.65
C ARG A 138 -11.39 -13.73 11.71
N VAL A 139 -10.37 -14.39 11.21
CA VAL A 139 -9.41 -13.82 10.26
C VAL A 139 -9.45 -14.63 8.97
N ASP A 140 -9.66 -13.94 7.86
CA ASP A 140 -9.62 -14.50 6.50
C ASP A 140 -8.66 -13.68 5.64
N VAL A 141 -7.62 -14.31 5.10
CA VAL A 141 -6.56 -13.61 4.38
C VAL A 141 -6.33 -14.25 3.02
N GLU A 142 -6.57 -13.47 1.99
CA GLU A 142 -6.22 -13.78 0.60
C GLU A 142 -5.06 -12.88 0.17
N THR A 143 -3.85 -13.40 0.15
CA THR A 143 -2.65 -12.65 -0.27
C THR A 143 -1.81 -13.43 -1.28
N SER A 144 -1.16 -12.73 -2.18
CA SER A 144 -0.18 -13.30 -3.11
C SER A 144 1.25 -13.28 -2.58
N GLU A 145 1.50 -12.63 -1.43
CA GLU A 145 2.83 -12.46 -0.83
C GLU A 145 2.92 -12.94 0.63
N ILE A 146 4.06 -12.65 1.25
CA ILE A 146 4.45 -13.14 2.58
C ILE A 146 3.51 -12.61 3.66
N MET A 147 2.92 -13.54 4.41
CA MET A 147 2.08 -13.27 5.57
C MET A 147 2.86 -13.59 6.85
N GLU A 148 2.99 -12.61 7.73
CA GLU A 148 3.50 -12.82 9.08
C GLU A 148 2.34 -12.81 10.09
N LEU A 149 2.11 -13.93 10.73
CA LEU A 149 1.08 -14.09 11.75
C LEU A 149 1.72 -14.15 13.13
N GLN A 150 1.53 -13.11 13.92
CA GLN A 150 2.02 -13.05 15.29
C GLN A 150 0.85 -13.07 16.28
N LYS A 151 0.87 -14.10 17.15
CA LYS A 151 -0.05 -14.23 18.30
C LYS A 151 -1.53 -14.12 17.94
N LEU A 152 -1.99 -14.98 17.04
CA LEU A 152 -3.42 -15.24 16.88
C LEU A 152 -3.85 -16.24 17.93
N SER A 153 -4.78 -15.88 18.82
CA SER A 153 -5.40 -16.80 19.78
C SER A 153 -6.82 -17.11 19.34
N GLY A 154 -6.99 -17.63 18.13
CA GLY A 154 -8.28 -18.11 17.65
C GLY A 154 -8.68 -19.41 18.38
N ARG A 155 -9.92 -19.48 18.90
CA ARG A 155 -10.60 -20.72 19.29
C ARG A 155 -11.28 -21.35 18.10
#